data_9337c3a023d76f74be9ba2aab2404961
#
_entry.id   9337c3a023d76f74be9ba2aab2404961
#
_cell.length_a   1.000
_cell.length_b   1.000
_cell.length_c   1.000
_cell.angle_alpha   90.00
_cell.angle_beta   90.00
_cell.angle_gamma   90.00
#
_symmetry.space_group_name_H-M   'P 1'
#
loop_
_entity.id
_entity.type
_entity.pdbx_description
1 polymer ?
#
loop_
_entity_poly.entity_id
_entity_poly.type
_entity_poly.pdbx_seq_one_letter_code
_entity_poly.pdbx_strand_id
1 'polypeptide(L)'
;VAGIMREIRKRDLDIALYQYNSYGNWSKDALHNIGEYNIYNLPDFSEYDGVILDCSNISDQKQKRKIINKLHETGLPVVSIELEEEEFHCISIDNYGPIIELMHHMYEKHDCRRFVFAGGPKNAFGNRRRARAYKQCIEEFGLKLDENPILYGEYDYNTGVRYMREFVEQKRKLPDVFVCVNDNIAAGICTEAEKNGYQVPCDFKVTGFDNLDKAAFFRPQITTVCLNREEIGSACVDILMRIWNGEEVPAKSYVKS
;
A
#
# COMPACT_ATOMS: atom_id res chain seq x y z
N VAL A 1 -6.68 -12.02 2.08
CA VAL A 1 -7.45 -13.23 2.48
C VAL A 1 -8.59 -13.52 1.50
N ALA A 2 -9.46 -12.52 1.12
CA ALA A 2 -10.61 -12.79 0.24
C ALA A 2 -10.23 -13.50 -1.08
N GLY A 3 -9.20 -13.01 -1.79
CA GLY A 3 -8.73 -13.65 -3.03
C GLY A 3 -8.17 -15.05 -2.81
N ILE A 4 -7.47 -15.28 -1.69
CA ILE A 4 -6.99 -16.62 -1.31
C ILE A 4 -8.18 -17.57 -1.15
N MET A 5 -9.16 -17.19 -0.33
CA MET A 5 -10.35 -18.02 -0.10
C MET A 5 -11.19 -18.25 -1.36
N ARG A 6 -11.26 -17.25 -2.25
CA ARG A 6 -11.93 -17.41 -3.55
C ARG A 6 -11.24 -18.45 -4.40
N GLU A 7 -9.91 -18.43 -4.49
CA GLU A 7 -9.17 -19.38 -5.33
C GLU A 7 -9.19 -20.78 -4.77
N ILE A 8 -9.11 -20.93 -3.43
CA ILE A 8 -9.28 -22.22 -2.74
C ILE A 8 -10.64 -22.83 -3.09
N ARG A 9 -11.74 -22.07 -2.95
CA ARG A 9 -13.09 -22.56 -3.27
C ARG A 9 -13.27 -22.86 -4.76
N LYS A 10 -12.76 -22.01 -5.65
CA LYS A 10 -12.86 -22.18 -7.09
C LYS A 10 -12.21 -23.47 -7.58
N ARG A 11 -11.12 -23.87 -6.94
CA ARG A 11 -10.36 -25.09 -7.28
C ARG A 11 -10.75 -26.29 -6.44
N ASP A 12 -11.71 -26.15 -5.53
CA ASP A 12 -12.15 -27.22 -4.60
C ASP A 12 -10.97 -27.84 -3.82
N LEU A 13 -10.11 -26.96 -3.29
CA LEU A 13 -8.91 -27.39 -2.56
C LEU A 13 -9.23 -27.69 -1.11
N ASP A 14 -8.78 -28.82 -0.60
CA ASP A 14 -8.82 -29.19 0.82
C ASP A 14 -7.64 -28.56 1.55
N ILE A 15 -7.73 -27.28 1.86
CA ILE A 15 -6.67 -26.48 2.50
C ILE A 15 -7.18 -25.83 3.77
N ALA A 16 -6.45 -26.02 4.88
CA ALA A 16 -6.61 -25.24 6.09
C ALA A 16 -5.79 -23.94 6.01
N LEU A 17 -6.42 -22.77 6.13
CA LEU A 17 -5.76 -21.46 6.13
C LEU A 17 -5.69 -20.91 7.56
N TYR A 18 -4.48 -20.73 8.07
CA TYR A 18 -4.21 -20.06 9.35
C TYR A 18 -3.68 -18.65 9.06
N GLN A 19 -4.25 -17.65 9.74
CA GLN A 19 -3.88 -16.26 9.52
C GLN A 19 -3.34 -15.65 10.82
N TYR A 20 -2.12 -15.12 10.76
CA TYR A 20 -1.45 -14.42 11.84
C TYR A 20 -1.25 -12.95 11.47
N ASN A 21 -1.96 -12.05 12.15
CA ASN A 21 -1.88 -10.62 11.89
C ASN A 21 -1.42 -9.89 13.15
N SER A 22 -0.55 -8.91 12.96
CA SER A 22 -0.17 -7.94 13.98
C SER A 22 -0.67 -6.57 13.61
N TYR A 23 -1.13 -5.84 14.60
CA TYR A 23 -1.41 -4.41 14.53
C TYR A 23 -0.27 -3.58 15.13
N GLY A 24 0.94 -4.12 15.16
CA GLY A 24 2.14 -3.46 15.67
C GLY A 24 2.33 -2.06 15.10
N ASN A 25 2.91 -1.17 15.91
CA ASN A 25 3.17 0.24 15.64
C ASN A 25 1.95 1.20 15.65
N TRP A 26 0.78 0.76 16.01
CA TRP A 26 -0.37 1.62 16.24
C TRP A 26 -0.33 2.32 17.60
N SER A 27 0.43 1.78 18.54
CA SER A 27 0.65 2.35 19.86
C SER A 27 1.99 3.10 19.94
N LYS A 28 2.01 4.18 20.72
CA LYS A 28 3.26 4.83 21.14
C LYS A 28 4.00 4.02 22.22
N ASP A 29 3.35 3.01 22.78
CA ASP A 29 3.92 2.11 23.77
C ASP A 29 4.77 1.02 23.08
N ALA A 30 6.08 1.06 23.31
CA ALA A 30 7.01 0.10 22.73
C ALA A 30 6.76 -1.34 23.23
N LEU A 31 6.33 -1.52 24.49
CA LEU A 31 6.03 -2.85 25.04
C LEU A 31 4.79 -3.44 24.39
N HIS A 32 3.76 -2.61 24.13
CA HIS A 32 2.58 -3.03 23.39
C HIS A 32 2.97 -3.53 21.99
N ASN A 33 3.76 -2.75 21.26
CA ASN A 33 4.20 -3.13 19.91
C ASN A 33 5.04 -4.41 19.89
N ILE A 34 5.90 -4.63 20.89
CA ILE A 34 6.63 -5.89 21.06
C ILE A 34 5.66 -7.05 21.30
N GLY A 35 4.64 -6.83 22.15
CA GLY A 35 3.60 -7.82 22.42
C GLY A 35 2.84 -8.24 21.17
N GLU A 36 2.45 -7.27 20.34
CA GLU A 36 1.78 -7.51 19.06
C GLU A 36 2.61 -8.40 18.12
N TYR A 37 3.93 -8.19 18.05
CA TYR A 37 4.81 -9.01 17.20
C TYR A 37 5.00 -10.44 17.70
N ASN A 38 4.65 -10.75 18.96
CA ASN A 38 4.74 -12.11 19.48
C ASN A 38 3.84 -13.11 18.76
N ILE A 39 2.77 -12.64 18.10
CA ILE A 39 1.89 -13.48 17.27
C ILE A 39 2.69 -14.26 16.20
N TYR A 40 3.77 -13.71 15.69
CA TYR A 40 4.62 -14.36 14.68
C TYR A 40 5.56 -15.43 15.26
N ASN A 41 5.56 -15.63 16.59
CA ASN A 41 6.24 -16.74 17.24
C ASN A 41 5.32 -17.95 17.45
N LEU A 42 3.99 -17.79 17.27
CA LEU A 42 3.01 -18.86 17.51
C LEU A 42 3.05 -19.97 16.44
N PRO A 43 3.28 -19.69 15.13
CA PRO A 43 3.27 -20.75 14.13
C PRO A 43 4.33 -21.82 14.40
N ASP A 44 3.89 -23.09 14.47
CA ASP A 44 4.77 -24.24 14.31
C ASP A 44 4.84 -24.58 12.82
N PHE A 45 5.89 -24.12 12.16
CA PHE A 45 6.03 -24.26 10.73
C PHE A 45 6.19 -25.72 10.26
N SER A 46 6.45 -26.67 11.15
CA SER A 46 6.47 -28.09 10.82
C SER A 46 5.09 -28.65 10.43
N GLU A 47 4.01 -27.92 10.77
CA GLU A 47 2.63 -28.33 10.48
C GLU A 47 2.07 -27.67 9.20
N TYR A 48 2.88 -26.90 8.46
CA TYR A 48 2.42 -26.19 7.27
C TYR A 48 3.12 -26.67 6.01
N ASP A 49 2.41 -26.61 4.88
CA ASP A 49 2.92 -26.97 3.55
C ASP A 49 3.41 -25.76 2.75
N GLY A 50 3.16 -24.54 3.22
CA GLY A 50 3.60 -23.32 2.57
C GLY A 50 3.17 -22.07 3.31
N VAL A 51 3.77 -20.93 2.96
CA VAL A 51 3.55 -19.65 3.63
C VAL A 51 3.30 -18.54 2.61
N ILE A 52 2.28 -17.71 2.88
CA ILE A 52 2.08 -16.43 2.20
C ILE A 52 2.49 -15.32 3.18
N LEU A 53 3.53 -14.58 2.84
CA LEU A 53 4.12 -13.54 3.68
C LEU A 53 3.80 -12.14 3.18
N ASP A 54 3.00 -11.38 3.92
CA ASP A 54 2.79 -9.95 3.72
C ASP A 54 3.44 -9.17 4.87
N CYS A 55 4.55 -8.51 4.58
CA CYS A 55 5.28 -7.67 5.53
C CYS A 55 4.93 -6.18 5.46
N SER A 56 3.89 -5.79 4.72
CA SER A 56 3.53 -4.38 4.50
C SER A 56 3.23 -3.63 5.79
N ASN A 57 2.69 -4.34 6.79
CA ASN A 57 2.32 -3.79 8.09
C ASN A 57 3.42 -3.95 9.17
N ILE A 58 4.57 -4.55 8.83
CA ILE A 58 5.68 -4.73 9.77
C ILE A 58 6.70 -3.62 9.54
N SER A 59 6.65 -2.56 10.33
CA SER A 59 7.57 -1.43 10.21
C SER A 59 8.90 -1.65 10.95
N ASP A 60 8.90 -2.47 12.01
CA ASP A 60 10.12 -2.82 12.75
C ASP A 60 11.00 -3.76 11.93
N GLN A 61 12.15 -3.24 11.46
CA GLN A 61 13.06 -3.98 10.60
C GLN A 61 13.70 -5.21 11.29
N LYS A 62 13.88 -5.17 12.62
CA LYS A 62 14.43 -6.31 13.37
C LYS A 62 13.42 -7.45 13.42
N GLN A 63 12.14 -7.13 13.69
CA GLN A 63 11.08 -8.13 13.71
C GLN A 63 10.84 -8.69 12.30
N LYS A 64 10.82 -7.84 11.29
CA LYS A 64 10.71 -8.26 9.90
C LYS A 64 11.82 -9.26 9.53
N ARG A 65 13.09 -8.92 9.82
CA ARG A 65 14.23 -9.80 9.53
C ARG A 65 14.18 -11.10 10.34
N LYS A 66 13.72 -11.06 11.60
CA LYS A 66 13.53 -12.26 12.42
C LYS A 66 12.54 -13.23 11.78
N ILE A 67 11.41 -12.73 11.27
CA ILE A 67 10.40 -13.57 10.61
C ILE A 67 10.99 -14.18 9.33
N ILE A 68 11.65 -13.37 8.51
CA ILE A 68 12.29 -13.81 7.25
C ILE A 68 13.31 -14.94 7.54
N ASN A 69 14.21 -14.73 8.49
CA ASN A 69 15.22 -15.73 8.86
C ASN A 69 14.58 -17.03 9.34
N LYS A 70 13.53 -16.92 10.19
CA LYS A 70 12.78 -18.10 10.63
C LYS A 70 12.17 -18.88 9.46
N LEU A 71 11.66 -18.18 8.45
CA LEU A 71 11.09 -18.82 7.26
C LEU A 71 12.16 -19.50 6.38
N HIS A 72 13.32 -18.90 6.21
CA HIS A 72 14.45 -19.55 5.50
C HIS A 72 14.88 -20.86 6.18
N GLU A 73 14.85 -20.91 7.51
CA GLU A 73 15.22 -22.12 8.29
C GLU A 73 14.22 -23.28 8.08
N THR A 74 12.99 -23.01 7.63
CA THR A 74 11.95 -24.04 7.47
C THR A 74 12.08 -24.87 6.20
N GLY A 75 12.65 -24.31 5.14
CA GLY A 75 12.64 -24.92 3.81
C GLY A 75 11.27 -24.99 3.15
N LEU A 76 10.24 -24.39 3.72
CA LEU A 76 8.90 -24.32 3.14
C LEU A 76 8.85 -23.38 1.94
N PRO A 77 7.98 -23.64 0.95
CA PRO A 77 7.71 -22.68 -0.09
C PRO A 77 7.07 -21.41 0.49
N VAL A 78 7.68 -20.27 0.22
CA VAL A 78 7.20 -18.96 0.66
C VAL A 78 6.85 -18.09 -0.55
N VAL A 79 5.60 -17.63 -0.58
CA VAL A 79 5.17 -16.58 -1.51
C VAL A 79 5.06 -15.27 -0.75
N SER A 80 5.92 -14.31 -1.07
CA SER A 80 5.95 -12.99 -0.45
C SER A 80 5.19 -11.96 -1.30
N ILE A 81 4.57 -10.98 -0.63
CA ILE A 81 3.91 -9.85 -1.28
C ILE A 81 4.77 -8.61 -1.09
N GLU A 82 5.18 -7.97 -2.19
CA GLU A 82 6.01 -6.74 -2.20
C GLU A 82 7.35 -6.87 -1.44
N LEU A 83 7.84 -8.09 -1.25
CA LEU A 83 9.10 -8.38 -0.57
C LEU A 83 9.96 -9.29 -1.44
N GLU A 84 11.02 -8.73 -2.04
CA GLU A 84 12.04 -9.50 -2.75
C GLU A 84 13.06 -10.04 -1.73
N GLU A 85 13.10 -11.35 -1.57
CA GLU A 85 14.04 -12.06 -0.72
C GLU A 85 14.50 -13.30 -1.46
N GLU A 86 15.76 -13.73 -1.25
CA GLU A 86 16.29 -14.95 -1.85
C GLU A 86 15.43 -16.16 -1.45
N GLU A 87 15.24 -17.09 -2.37
CA GLU A 87 14.41 -18.30 -2.21
C GLU A 87 12.90 -18.07 -2.02
N PHE A 88 12.43 -16.81 -1.92
CA PHE A 88 11.00 -16.52 -1.88
C PHE A 88 10.48 -16.17 -3.27
N HIS A 89 9.23 -16.57 -3.56
CA HIS A 89 8.53 -16.15 -4.77
C HIS A 89 7.78 -14.85 -4.50
N CYS A 90 8.23 -13.76 -5.10
CA CYS A 90 7.67 -12.43 -4.86
C CYS A 90 6.52 -12.11 -5.81
N ILE A 91 5.35 -11.76 -5.27
CA ILE A 91 4.28 -11.11 -6.00
C ILE A 91 4.40 -9.61 -5.81
N SER A 92 4.70 -8.91 -6.90
CA SER A 92 4.83 -7.45 -6.92
C SER A 92 3.57 -6.80 -7.49
N ILE A 93 3.23 -5.64 -6.94
CA ILE A 93 2.15 -4.77 -7.39
C ILE A 93 2.75 -3.65 -8.23
N ASP A 94 2.07 -3.24 -9.29
CA ASP A 94 2.49 -2.04 -10.02
C ASP A 94 2.16 -0.78 -9.22
N ASN A 95 3.17 -0.28 -8.53
CA ASN A 95 3.11 0.96 -7.75
C ASN A 95 3.54 2.19 -8.57
N TYR A 96 3.83 2.03 -9.87
CA TYR A 96 4.44 3.08 -10.68
C TYR A 96 3.52 3.53 -11.82
N GLY A 97 3.11 2.60 -12.69
CA GLY A 97 2.28 2.88 -13.86
C GLY A 97 0.99 3.62 -13.52
N PRO A 98 0.20 3.17 -12.55
CA PRO A 98 -1.06 3.82 -12.20
C PRO A 98 -0.91 5.26 -11.69
N ILE A 99 0.21 5.59 -11.04
CA ILE A 99 0.48 7.00 -10.65
C ILE A 99 0.77 7.85 -11.90
N ILE A 100 1.51 7.32 -12.88
CA ILE A 100 1.73 8.01 -14.16
C ILE A 100 0.38 8.30 -14.83
N GLU A 101 -0.47 7.28 -14.97
CA GLU A 101 -1.80 7.43 -15.60
C GLU A 101 -2.67 8.45 -14.85
N LEU A 102 -2.71 8.37 -13.51
CA LEU A 102 -3.45 9.30 -12.67
C LEU A 102 -2.95 10.75 -12.81
N MET A 103 -1.64 10.96 -12.83
CA MET A 103 -1.02 12.28 -12.99
C MET A 103 -1.33 12.88 -14.35
N HIS A 104 -1.21 12.10 -15.44
CA HIS A 104 -1.61 12.53 -16.78
C HIS A 104 -3.09 12.88 -16.85
N HIS A 105 -3.95 12.05 -16.25
CA HIS A 105 -5.38 12.35 -16.19
C HIS A 105 -5.66 13.70 -15.48
N MET A 106 -5.01 13.97 -14.34
CA MET A 106 -5.18 15.25 -13.64
C MET A 106 -4.62 16.42 -14.45
N TYR A 107 -3.49 16.25 -15.11
CA TYR A 107 -2.86 17.29 -15.92
C TYR A 107 -3.65 17.60 -17.19
N GLU A 108 -4.06 16.58 -17.96
CA GLU A 108 -4.65 16.72 -19.28
C GLU A 108 -6.17 16.97 -19.25
N LYS A 109 -6.89 16.29 -18.36
CA LYS A 109 -8.36 16.36 -18.30
C LYS A 109 -8.89 17.37 -17.29
N HIS A 110 -8.11 17.65 -16.25
CA HIS A 110 -8.54 18.56 -15.18
C HIS A 110 -7.71 19.85 -15.11
N ASP A 111 -6.78 20.05 -16.03
CA ASP A 111 -5.93 21.24 -16.15
C ASP A 111 -5.15 21.56 -14.85
N CYS A 112 -4.83 20.54 -14.07
CA CYS A 112 -4.03 20.71 -12.84
C CYS A 112 -2.58 21.06 -13.20
N ARG A 113 -2.04 22.08 -12.53
CA ARG A 113 -0.66 22.55 -12.73
C ARG A 113 0.14 22.60 -11.44
N ARG A 114 -0.55 22.59 -10.29
CA ARG A 114 0.04 22.55 -8.97
C ARG A 114 -0.35 21.26 -8.28
N PHE A 115 0.62 20.43 -8.06
CA PHE A 115 0.46 19.13 -7.44
C PHE A 115 1.13 19.11 -6.07
N VAL A 116 0.59 18.29 -5.17
CA VAL A 116 1.26 17.91 -3.93
C VAL A 116 1.16 16.41 -3.78
N PHE A 117 2.30 15.73 -3.66
CA PHE A 117 2.28 14.31 -3.32
C PHE A 117 2.15 14.16 -1.80
N ALA A 118 1.01 13.69 -1.34
CA ALA A 118 0.74 13.38 0.05
C ALA A 118 1.16 11.95 0.36
N GLY A 119 2.45 11.78 0.66
CA GLY A 119 3.11 10.49 0.82
C GLY A 119 2.98 9.88 2.21
N GLY A 120 3.40 8.63 2.31
CA GLY A 120 3.58 7.85 3.53
C GLY A 120 5.03 7.83 4.01
N PRO A 121 5.47 6.76 4.73
CA PRO A 121 6.82 6.64 5.23
C PRO A 121 7.85 6.68 4.09
N LYS A 122 8.85 7.56 4.24
CA LYS A 122 9.83 7.87 3.18
C LYS A 122 10.52 6.63 2.63
N ASN A 123 10.82 5.66 3.48
CA ASN A 123 11.57 4.45 3.13
C ASN A 123 10.70 3.26 2.74
N ALA A 124 9.36 3.37 2.84
CA ALA A 124 8.47 2.30 2.44
C ALA A 124 8.54 2.06 0.92
N PHE A 125 8.58 0.78 0.51
CA PHE A 125 8.78 0.39 -0.89
C PHE A 125 7.72 1.01 -1.82
N GLY A 126 6.44 0.80 -1.54
CA GLY A 126 5.33 1.35 -2.34
C GLY A 126 5.37 2.87 -2.41
N ASN A 127 5.63 3.56 -1.28
CA ASN A 127 5.73 5.03 -1.25
C ASN A 127 6.88 5.53 -2.15
N ARG A 128 8.05 4.89 -2.10
CA ARG A 128 9.20 5.28 -2.95
C ARG A 128 8.90 5.12 -4.44
N ARG A 129 8.22 4.03 -4.83
CA ARG A 129 7.84 3.77 -6.22
C ARG A 129 6.83 4.80 -6.72
N ARG A 130 5.77 5.07 -5.94
CA ARG A 130 4.75 6.08 -6.24
C ARG A 130 5.34 7.49 -6.29
N ALA A 131 6.20 7.86 -5.33
CA ALA A 131 6.90 9.15 -5.32
C ALA A 131 7.87 9.32 -6.50
N ARG A 132 8.48 8.22 -6.98
CA ARG A 132 9.32 8.25 -8.19
C ARG A 132 8.48 8.54 -9.43
N ALA A 133 7.34 7.87 -9.58
CA ALA A 133 6.39 8.13 -10.68
C ALA A 133 5.90 9.59 -10.68
N TYR A 134 5.53 10.09 -9.49
CA TYR A 134 5.15 11.49 -9.32
C TYR A 134 6.24 12.46 -9.79
N LYS A 135 7.49 12.27 -9.36
CA LYS A 135 8.63 13.12 -9.79
C LYS A 135 8.82 13.11 -11.28
N GLN A 136 8.75 11.95 -11.91
CA GLN A 136 8.85 11.82 -13.35
C GLN A 136 7.77 12.65 -14.07
N CYS A 137 6.52 12.56 -13.64
CA CYS A 137 5.44 13.35 -14.23
C CYS A 137 5.65 14.87 -14.04
N ILE A 138 6.10 15.31 -12.85
CA ILE A 138 6.42 16.73 -12.62
C ILE A 138 7.48 17.23 -13.61
N GLU A 139 8.50 16.40 -13.85
CA GLU A 139 9.56 16.71 -14.83
C GLU A 139 9.01 16.71 -16.28
N GLU A 140 8.25 15.69 -16.66
CA GLU A 140 7.61 15.58 -18.00
C GLU A 140 6.66 16.74 -18.30
N PHE A 141 5.93 17.23 -17.30
CA PHE A 141 5.04 18.38 -17.43
C PHE A 141 5.77 19.73 -17.45
N GLY A 142 7.10 19.74 -17.32
CA GLY A 142 7.90 20.96 -17.22
C GLY A 142 7.64 21.78 -15.95
N LEU A 143 7.11 21.14 -14.90
CA LEU A 143 6.82 21.76 -13.61
C LEU A 143 8.04 21.66 -12.67
N LYS A 144 8.10 22.56 -11.68
CA LYS A 144 9.19 22.57 -10.71
C LYS A 144 8.80 21.79 -9.44
N LEU A 145 9.66 20.90 -8.99
CA LEU A 145 9.39 20.08 -7.81
C LEU A 145 9.27 20.92 -6.51
N ASP A 146 9.99 22.03 -6.41
CA ASP A 146 9.90 22.94 -5.26
C ASP A 146 8.52 23.61 -5.13
N GLU A 147 7.84 23.79 -6.26
CA GLU A 147 6.46 24.30 -6.33
C GLU A 147 5.44 23.16 -6.19
N ASN A 148 5.86 21.90 -6.37
CA ASN A 148 5.06 20.68 -6.35
C ASN A 148 5.66 19.66 -5.34
N PRO A 149 5.58 19.95 -4.02
CA PRO A 149 6.36 19.21 -3.02
C PRO A 149 5.85 17.79 -2.75
N ILE A 150 6.76 16.96 -2.23
CA ILE A 150 6.46 15.65 -1.67
C ILE A 150 6.45 15.76 -0.15
N LEU A 151 5.34 15.39 0.46
CA LEU A 151 5.18 15.28 1.91
C LEU A 151 5.44 13.84 2.35
N TYR A 152 5.95 13.66 3.58
CA TYR A 152 6.20 12.34 4.14
C TYR A 152 5.59 12.21 5.54
N GLY A 153 4.95 11.06 5.80
CA GLY A 153 4.28 10.76 7.07
C GLY A 153 4.00 9.27 7.19
N GLU A 154 2.97 8.89 7.92
CA GLU A 154 2.51 7.53 8.04
C GLU A 154 1.39 7.22 7.01
N TYR A 155 0.98 5.95 6.88
CA TYR A 155 -0.09 5.53 5.95
C TYR A 155 -1.50 5.71 6.52
N ASP A 156 -1.67 6.54 7.53
CA ASP A 156 -2.91 6.68 8.28
C ASP A 156 -3.71 7.95 7.95
N TYR A 157 -4.95 7.95 8.39
CA TYR A 157 -5.88 9.07 8.27
C TYR A 157 -5.36 10.35 8.95
N ASN A 158 -4.72 10.24 10.12
CA ASN A 158 -4.25 11.39 10.88
C ASN A 158 -3.11 12.12 10.17
N THR A 159 -2.32 11.40 9.38
CA THR A 159 -1.31 12.01 8.50
C THR A 159 -1.97 12.92 7.46
N GLY A 160 -3.07 12.50 6.86
CA GLY A 160 -3.85 13.35 5.93
C GLY A 160 -4.41 14.59 6.61
N VAL A 161 -5.00 14.42 7.80
CA VAL A 161 -5.48 15.55 8.63
C VAL A 161 -4.34 16.53 8.91
N ARG A 162 -3.18 16.05 9.31
CA ARG A 162 -2.01 16.87 9.60
C ARG A 162 -1.54 17.65 8.37
N TYR A 163 -1.45 17.00 7.20
CA TYR A 163 -1.06 17.69 5.97
C TYR A 163 -1.97 18.84 5.63
N MET A 164 -3.28 18.64 5.63
CA MET A 164 -4.23 19.72 5.33
C MET A 164 -4.18 20.83 6.36
N ARG A 165 -4.08 20.48 7.65
CA ARG A 165 -3.95 21.46 8.74
C ARG A 165 -2.72 22.34 8.57
N GLU A 166 -1.56 21.79 8.23
CA GLU A 166 -0.33 22.53 7.96
C GLU A 166 -0.51 23.54 6.81
N PHE A 167 -1.25 23.17 5.74
CA PHE A 167 -1.56 24.12 4.66
C PHE A 167 -2.42 25.28 5.14
N VAL A 168 -3.44 25.02 5.95
CA VAL A 168 -4.35 26.05 6.48
C VAL A 168 -3.62 26.96 7.46
N GLU A 169 -2.97 26.42 8.49
CA GLU A 169 -2.30 27.18 9.55
C GLU A 169 -1.14 28.04 9.01
N GLN A 170 -0.38 27.50 8.06
CA GLN A 170 0.74 28.23 7.42
C GLN A 170 0.28 29.13 6.26
N LYS A 171 -1.03 29.23 5.99
CA LYS A 171 -1.61 29.98 4.88
C LYS A 171 -0.92 29.68 3.53
N ARG A 172 -0.55 28.41 3.34
CA ARG A 172 0.08 27.97 2.09
C ARG A 172 -0.94 28.01 0.95
N LYS A 173 -0.47 28.37 -0.23
CA LYS A 173 -1.33 28.27 -1.42
C LYS A 173 -1.71 26.82 -1.68
N LEU A 174 -3.01 26.52 -1.74
CA LEU A 174 -3.50 25.17 -2.02
C LEU A 174 -3.04 24.71 -3.41
N PRO A 175 -2.76 23.40 -3.59
CA PRO A 175 -2.53 22.83 -4.91
C PRO A 175 -3.84 22.72 -5.68
N ASP A 176 -3.75 22.44 -6.98
CA ASP A 176 -4.93 22.04 -7.77
C ASP A 176 -5.34 20.61 -7.41
N VAL A 177 -4.37 19.75 -7.01
CA VAL A 177 -4.64 18.39 -6.59
C VAL A 177 -3.62 17.87 -5.55
N PHE A 178 -4.13 17.19 -4.54
CA PHE A 178 -3.35 16.29 -3.69
C PHE A 178 -3.36 14.89 -4.26
N VAL A 179 -2.20 14.39 -4.66
CA VAL A 179 -1.99 13.01 -5.09
C VAL A 179 -1.59 12.20 -3.86
N CYS A 180 -2.56 11.51 -3.27
CA CYS A 180 -2.33 10.78 -2.02
C CYS A 180 -1.79 9.38 -2.29
N VAL A 181 -0.83 8.97 -1.47
CA VAL A 181 -0.25 7.63 -1.55
C VAL A 181 -1.26 6.54 -1.24
N ASN A 182 -2.33 6.84 -0.48
CA ASN A 182 -3.44 5.92 -0.20
C ASN A 182 -4.74 6.66 0.13
N ASP A 183 -5.83 5.91 0.22
CA ASP A 183 -7.17 6.42 0.52
C ASP A 183 -7.34 6.91 1.95
N ASN A 184 -6.57 6.40 2.91
CA ASN A 184 -6.63 6.87 4.30
C ASN A 184 -6.14 8.32 4.39
N ILE A 185 -5.02 8.63 3.76
CA ILE A 185 -4.48 10.01 3.71
C ILE A 185 -5.45 10.91 2.95
N ALA A 186 -5.98 10.44 1.81
CA ALA A 186 -6.97 11.20 1.03
C ALA A 186 -8.20 11.55 1.87
N ALA A 187 -8.75 10.59 2.60
CA ALA A 187 -9.88 10.81 3.51
C ALA A 187 -9.57 11.82 4.62
N GLY A 188 -8.37 11.76 5.20
CA GLY A 188 -7.92 12.70 6.21
C GLY A 188 -7.84 14.13 5.67
N ILE A 189 -7.29 14.33 4.47
CA ILE A 189 -7.23 15.63 3.79
C ILE A 189 -8.64 16.16 3.53
N CYS A 190 -9.55 15.35 2.97
CA CYS A 190 -10.93 15.77 2.70
C CYS A 190 -11.66 16.19 3.96
N THR A 191 -11.55 15.42 5.05
CA THR A 191 -12.24 15.73 6.31
C THR A 191 -11.72 17.03 6.95
N GLU A 192 -10.41 17.23 6.96
CA GLU A 192 -9.84 18.45 7.55
C GLU A 192 -10.10 19.68 6.66
N ALA A 193 -10.15 19.50 5.32
CA ALA A 193 -10.56 20.54 4.38
C ALA A 193 -11.99 21.02 4.67
N GLU A 194 -12.95 20.10 4.78
CA GLU A 194 -14.34 20.41 5.09
C GLU A 194 -14.48 21.19 6.41
N LYS A 195 -13.78 20.78 7.47
CA LYS A 195 -13.76 21.48 8.76
C LYS A 195 -13.27 22.93 8.67
N ASN A 196 -12.41 23.22 7.69
CA ASN A 196 -11.86 24.55 7.45
C ASN A 196 -12.60 25.32 6.33
N GLY A 197 -13.76 24.82 5.89
CA GLY A 197 -14.63 25.48 4.92
C GLY A 197 -14.25 25.31 3.46
N TYR A 198 -13.32 24.39 3.14
CA TYR A 198 -12.95 24.06 1.77
C TYR A 198 -13.81 22.93 1.22
N GLN A 199 -14.11 23.01 -0.07
CA GLN A 199 -14.93 22.04 -0.77
C GLN A 199 -14.11 21.23 -1.80
N VAL A 200 -14.02 19.93 -1.61
CA VAL A 200 -13.45 19.00 -2.58
C VAL A 200 -14.60 18.49 -3.47
N PRO A 201 -14.49 18.52 -4.79
CA PRO A 201 -13.33 18.88 -5.63
C PRO A 201 -13.30 20.35 -6.09
N CYS A 202 -14.13 21.25 -5.53
CA CYS A 202 -14.32 22.61 -6.07
C CYS A 202 -13.09 23.50 -5.84
N ASP A 203 -12.55 23.56 -4.62
CA ASP A 203 -11.39 24.37 -4.30
C ASP A 203 -10.07 23.70 -4.70
N PHE A 204 -10.02 22.39 -4.58
CA PHE A 204 -8.93 21.54 -5.04
C PHE A 204 -9.40 20.08 -5.15
N LYS A 205 -8.64 19.26 -5.86
CA LYS A 205 -8.94 17.84 -6.03
C LYS A 205 -8.11 16.98 -5.09
N VAL A 206 -8.59 15.78 -4.81
CA VAL A 206 -7.89 14.77 -4.01
C VAL A 206 -8.00 13.44 -4.73
N THR A 207 -6.86 12.75 -4.86
CA THR A 207 -6.83 11.37 -5.38
C THR A 207 -6.25 10.44 -4.34
N GLY A 208 -6.64 9.18 -4.39
CA GLY A 208 -6.19 8.12 -3.51
C GLY A 208 -5.51 6.97 -4.24
N PHE A 209 -5.24 5.92 -3.49
CA PHE A 209 -4.71 4.66 -3.95
C PHE A 209 -5.21 3.58 -2.98
N ASP A 210 -5.44 2.35 -3.45
CA ASP A 210 -5.89 1.15 -2.75
C ASP A 210 -7.34 0.77 -3.04
N ASN A 211 -8.22 1.70 -3.43
CA ASN A 211 -9.66 1.50 -3.60
C ASN A 211 -10.28 0.79 -2.38
N LEU A 212 -10.07 1.37 -1.20
CA LEU A 212 -10.70 0.87 0.02
C LEU A 212 -12.22 1.04 -0.07
N ASP A 213 -12.99 0.07 0.44
CA ASP A 213 -14.46 0.13 0.44
C ASP A 213 -14.99 1.48 0.94
N LYS A 214 -14.37 2.03 1.99
CA LYS A 214 -14.72 3.35 2.53
C LYS A 214 -14.49 4.51 1.57
N ALA A 215 -13.59 4.40 0.56
CA ALA A 215 -13.39 5.46 -0.43
C ALA A 215 -14.66 5.71 -1.26
N ALA A 216 -15.44 4.67 -1.55
CA ALA A 216 -16.72 4.78 -2.24
C ALA A 216 -17.82 5.45 -1.41
N PHE A 217 -17.74 5.35 -0.08
CA PHE A 217 -18.73 5.92 0.85
C PHE A 217 -18.33 7.33 1.33
N PHE A 218 -17.12 7.76 1.07
CA PHE A 218 -16.69 9.12 1.40
C PHE A 218 -17.49 10.17 0.62
N ARG A 219 -17.70 11.33 1.18
CA ARG A 219 -18.34 12.47 0.50
C ARG A 219 -17.39 13.67 0.58
N PRO A 220 -16.83 14.12 -0.56
CA PRO A 220 -17.00 13.58 -1.94
C PRO A 220 -16.32 12.22 -2.14
N GLN A 221 -16.79 11.45 -3.14
CA GLN A 221 -16.11 10.20 -3.53
C GLN A 221 -14.67 10.49 -3.98
N ILE A 222 -13.75 9.65 -3.53
CA ILE A 222 -12.33 9.80 -3.85
C ILE A 222 -12.01 9.02 -5.13
N THR A 223 -11.47 9.72 -6.13
CA THR A 223 -10.84 9.06 -7.29
C THR A 223 -9.62 8.30 -6.81
N THR A 224 -9.56 7.01 -7.04
CA THR A 224 -8.51 6.15 -6.47
C THR A 224 -8.05 5.08 -7.46
N VAL A 225 -6.80 4.66 -7.32
CA VAL A 225 -6.26 3.50 -8.05
C VAL A 225 -6.72 2.24 -7.36
N CYS A 226 -7.27 1.29 -8.12
CA CYS A 226 -7.69 0.01 -7.60
C CYS A 226 -6.51 -0.95 -7.45
N LEU A 227 -6.20 -1.34 -6.21
CA LEU A 227 -5.38 -2.52 -5.97
C LEU A 227 -6.26 -3.76 -6.07
N ASN A 228 -6.01 -4.61 -7.07
CA ASN A 228 -6.72 -5.87 -7.21
C ASN A 228 -6.26 -6.90 -6.16
N ARG A 229 -6.65 -6.65 -4.90
CA ARG A 229 -6.27 -7.49 -3.75
C ARG A 229 -6.75 -8.93 -3.86
N GLU A 230 -7.85 -9.14 -4.57
CA GLU A 230 -8.34 -10.49 -4.81
C GLU A 230 -7.45 -11.25 -5.78
N GLU A 231 -6.98 -10.58 -6.83
CA GLU A 231 -6.04 -11.18 -7.79
C GLU A 231 -4.67 -11.46 -7.16
N ILE A 232 -4.18 -10.57 -6.29
CA ILE A 232 -2.96 -10.82 -5.50
C ILE A 232 -3.12 -12.11 -4.68
N GLY A 233 -4.23 -12.25 -3.96
CA GLY A 233 -4.49 -13.45 -3.16
C GLY A 233 -4.62 -14.71 -4.01
N SER A 234 -5.29 -14.63 -5.16
CA SER A 234 -5.40 -15.75 -6.11
C SER A 234 -4.04 -16.15 -6.69
N ALA A 235 -3.21 -15.16 -7.04
CA ALA A 235 -1.86 -15.41 -7.55
C ALA A 235 -0.96 -16.10 -6.52
N CYS A 236 -1.09 -15.73 -5.22
CA CYS A 236 -0.36 -16.43 -4.15
C CYS A 236 -0.70 -17.92 -4.10
N VAL A 237 -1.98 -18.27 -4.17
CA VAL A 237 -2.44 -19.66 -4.18
C VAL A 237 -1.93 -20.38 -5.44
N ASP A 238 -2.04 -19.73 -6.60
CA ASP A 238 -1.57 -20.32 -7.86
C ASP A 238 -0.08 -20.67 -7.82
N ILE A 239 0.76 -19.76 -7.34
CA ILE A 239 2.20 -20.01 -7.19
C ILE A 239 2.46 -21.19 -6.25
N LEU A 240 1.83 -21.22 -5.06
CA LEU A 240 2.00 -22.35 -4.12
C LEU A 240 1.56 -23.69 -4.75
N MET A 241 0.41 -23.72 -5.43
CA MET A 241 -0.08 -24.93 -6.11
C MET A 241 0.90 -25.43 -7.17
N ARG A 242 1.49 -24.53 -7.94
CA ARG A 242 2.49 -24.87 -8.96
C ARG A 242 3.75 -25.45 -8.32
N ILE A 243 4.21 -24.84 -7.21
CA ILE A 243 5.38 -25.35 -6.46
C ILE A 243 5.08 -26.76 -5.93
N TRP A 244 3.91 -27.00 -5.32
CA TRP A 244 3.52 -28.32 -4.82
C TRP A 244 3.39 -29.36 -5.92
N ASN A 245 3.05 -28.96 -7.15
CA ASN A 245 3.05 -29.82 -8.33
C ASN A 245 4.44 -30.04 -8.92
N GLY A 246 5.49 -29.46 -8.36
CA GLY A 246 6.87 -29.57 -8.86
C GLY A 246 7.15 -28.75 -10.13
N GLU A 247 6.33 -27.74 -10.41
CA GLU A 247 6.52 -26.85 -11.54
C GLU A 247 7.56 -25.77 -11.23
N GLU A 248 8.32 -25.37 -12.23
CA GLU A 248 9.13 -24.15 -12.13
C GLU A 248 8.23 -22.92 -12.09
N VAL A 249 8.48 -22.04 -11.13
CA VAL A 249 7.80 -20.76 -10.99
C VAL A 249 8.81 -19.62 -11.02
N PRO A 250 8.43 -18.45 -11.57
CA PRO A 250 9.33 -17.31 -11.61
C PRO A 250 9.59 -16.77 -10.20
N ALA A 251 10.83 -16.36 -9.93
CA ALA A 251 11.17 -15.72 -8.65
C ALA A 251 10.32 -14.46 -8.38
N LYS A 252 9.78 -13.83 -9.43
CA LYS A 252 8.93 -12.64 -9.33
C LYS A 252 7.81 -12.66 -10.36
N SER A 253 6.60 -12.37 -9.88
CA SER A 253 5.40 -12.19 -10.70
C SER A 253 4.78 -10.82 -10.44
N TYR A 254 4.01 -10.29 -11.40
CA TYR A 254 3.35 -8.99 -11.30
C TYR A 254 1.85 -9.14 -11.40
N VAL A 255 1.13 -8.50 -10.49
CA VAL A 255 -0.31 -8.29 -10.56
C VAL A 255 -0.56 -6.85 -10.98
N LYS A 256 -1.41 -6.64 -11.99
CA LYS A 256 -1.81 -5.30 -12.43
C LYS A 256 -2.77 -4.67 -11.43
N SER A 257 -2.58 -3.41 -11.14
CA SER A 257 -3.50 -2.54 -10.41
C SER A 257 -4.47 -1.85 -11.35
#